data_f5dc48f5361818d511092e291a07f05e
#
_entry.id   f5dc48f5361818d511092e291a07f05e
#
_cell.length_a   1.000
_cell.length_b   1.000
_cell.length_c   1.000
_cell.angle_alpha   90.00
_cell.angle_beta   90.00
_cell.angle_gamma   90.00
#
_symmetry.space_group_name_H-M   'P 1'
#
loop_
_entity.id
_entity.type
_entity.pdbx_description
1 polymer ?
#
loop_
_entity_poly.entity_id
_entity_poly.type
_entity_poly.pdbx_seq_one_letter_code
_entity_poly.pdbx_strand_id
1 'polypeptide(L)'
;MKKFKINVVVLSFFLAISIQAQNIKDEKNAYTYIKKPLTPLNKEIKNYLSFVSNGFDEENNRKQADYQKELQLSQANYEKELAIYQEKMKEAQETYRAEVDAYNKRSLGRALIDGQTTKPVLREPSRPYKQSVQAPILKTGYDNVTLASTYIYLSGYQKAQENALKIEVILYGFDCTQPRVSSIQKDYTSIQRGVSSTSKRTFYYIEYSYRHPMAVRVITPDGKELLYVTPQELNNYKIYKSSESETYPNINAPLLLKSTEEEVLQKNLTFINELVNDKFGFQTTNRNATLCFVKSKKEDYQDLLIAFNEAISGLNMLTQDTQTSKAKLMESVKYWQSAINESDVNNKKARIDKDVTIAVYFNLLEVYFALENYVDAEAVIIKLNTLNLSFGDRKTKQDFEKAFVDLKKRVIINQQ
;
A
#
# COMPACT_ATOMS: atom_id res chain seq x y z
N MET A 1 83.78 20.24 48.54
CA MET A 1 82.84 19.23 48.94
C MET A 1 81.57 19.42 48.11
N LYS A 2 81.38 18.65 47.03
CA LYS A 2 80.19 18.69 46.14
C LYS A 2 79.26 17.58 46.59
N LYS A 3 78.01 17.95 47.00
CA LYS A 3 76.93 17.01 47.37
C LYS A 3 76.27 16.46 46.10
N PHE A 4 76.39 15.14 45.89
CA PHE A 4 75.63 14.39 44.86
C PHE A 4 74.19 14.16 45.33
N LYS A 5 73.20 14.65 44.57
CA LYS A 5 71.79 14.30 44.75
C LYS A 5 71.47 13.11 43.85
N ILE A 6 71.16 11.99 44.49
CA ILE A 6 70.64 10.80 43.81
C ILE A 6 69.10 11.01 43.56
N ASN A 7 68.74 11.16 42.31
CA ASN A 7 67.30 11.11 41.91
C ASN A 7 66.93 9.66 41.72
N VAL A 8 66.03 9.16 42.59
CA VAL A 8 65.39 7.88 42.42
C VAL A 8 64.19 8.07 41.46
N VAL A 9 64.28 7.55 40.23
CA VAL A 9 63.24 7.47 39.28
C VAL A 9 62.43 6.19 39.59
N VAL A 10 61.22 6.35 40.18
CA VAL A 10 60.27 5.26 40.35
C VAL A 10 59.60 5.05 38.98
N LEU A 11 59.98 3.97 38.28
CA LEU A 11 59.41 3.54 37.02
C LEU A 11 58.11 2.76 37.37
N SER A 12 56.95 3.44 37.34
CA SER A 12 55.64 2.81 37.46
C SER A 12 55.33 2.04 36.18
N PHE A 13 55.50 0.73 36.20
CA PHE A 13 54.99 -0.16 35.16
C PHE A 13 53.45 -0.24 35.27
N PHE A 14 52.75 0.59 34.53
CA PHE A 14 51.35 0.35 34.24
C PHE A 14 51.24 -0.88 33.32
N LEU A 15 50.95 -2.03 33.90
CA LEU A 15 50.42 -3.16 33.18
C LEU A 15 49.02 -2.76 32.64
N ALA A 16 49.01 -2.27 31.41
CA ALA A 16 47.78 -2.14 30.67
C ALA A 16 47.25 -3.57 30.38
N ILE A 17 46.46 -4.10 31.26
CA ILE A 17 45.64 -5.29 30.98
C ILE A 17 44.66 -4.85 29.91
N SER A 18 45.02 -5.06 28.64
CA SER A 18 44.05 -4.96 27.54
C SER A 18 43.01 -6.05 27.77
N ILE A 19 41.86 -5.65 28.35
CA ILE A 19 40.65 -6.46 28.34
C ILE A 19 40.24 -6.52 26.86
N GLN A 20 40.72 -7.54 26.15
CA GLN A 20 40.20 -7.80 24.83
C GLN A 20 38.76 -8.34 25.02
N ALA A 21 37.80 -7.47 24.82
CA ALA A 21 36.39 -7.85 24.72
C ALA A 21 36.25 -8.95 23.65
N GLN A 22 35.43 -9.93 23.95
CA GLN A 22 35.02 -10.95 22.99
C GLN A 22 34.39 -10.24 21.80
N ASN A 23 34.86 -10.56 20.59
CA ASN A 23 34.41 -9.86 19.40
C ASN A 23 33.24 -10.62 18.77
N ILE A 24 32.04 -10.33 19.24
CA ILE A 24 30.80 -10.85 18.64
C ILE A 24 30.63 -10.17 17.27
N LYS A 25 30.38 -10.97 16.25
CA LYS A 25 30.13 -10.54 14.88
C LYS A 25 28.72 -10.95 14.47
N ASP A 26 28.03 -10.00 13.88
CA ASP A 26 26.70 -10.20 13.30
C ASP A 26 26.83 -10.49 11.80
N GLU A 27 26.10 -11.47 11.33
CA GLU A 27 25.96 -11.75 9.90
C GLU A 27 24.47 -11.81 9.53
N LYS A 28 24.14 -11.11 8.46
CA LYS A 28 22.75 -11.09 7.92
C LYS A 28 22.59 -12.23 6.92
N ASN A 29 21.58 -13.06 7.13
CA ASN A 29 21.20 -14.12 6.22
C ASN A 29 19.73 -13.95 5.83
N ALA A 30 19.46 -13.86 4.53
CA ALA A 30 18.11 -13.85 4.01
C ALA A 30 17.70 -15.28 3.63
N TYR A 31 16.57 -15.74 4.16
CA TYR A 31 16.03 -17.05 3.84
C TYR A 31 14.54 -17.00 3.58
N THR A 32 13.98 -18.06 2.98
CA THR A 32 12.57 -18.20 2.71
C THR A 32 11.94 -19.27 3.60
N TYR A 33 10.70 -19.02 4.03
CA TYR A 33 9.90 -20.00 4.76
C TYR A 33 8.45 -19.99 4.28
N ILE A 34 7.70 -21.04 4.57
CA ILE A 34 6.28 -21.11 4.26
C ILE A 34 5.47 -20.56 5.43
N LYS A 35 4.84 -19.40 5.21
CA LYS A 35 3.91 -18.82 6.17
C LYS A 35 2.55 -19.51 6.04
N LYS A 36 2.12 -20.21 7.09
CA LYS A 36 0.84 -20.94 7.13
C LYS A 36 -0.34 -19.96 7.19
N PRO A 37 -1.52 -20.32 6.63
CA PRO A 37 -2.71 -19.47 6.67
C PRO A 37 -3.28 -19.32 8.09
N LEU A 38 -3.99 -18.19 8.32
CA LEU A 38 -4.75 -17.95 9.56
C LEU A 38 -6.09 -18.69 9.60
N THR A 39 -6.60 -19.11 8.45
CA THR A 39 -7.86 -19.83 8.30
C THR A 39 -7.64 -20.91 7.24
N PRO A 40 -7.06 -22.07 7.63
CA PRO A 40 -6.82 -23.15 6.68
C PRO A 40 -8.12 -23.64 6.06
N LEU A 41 -8.07 -23.91 4.77
CA LEU A 41 -9.20 -24.47 4.04
C LEU A 41 -9.32 -25.97 4.28
N ASN A 42 -10.50 -26.53 4.01
CA ASN A 42 -10.69 -27.99 3.98
C ASN A 42 -9.66 -28.63 3.03
N LYS A 43 -9.04 -29.72 3.45
CA LYS A 43 -8.01 -30.46 2.70
C LYS A 43 -8.48 -30.97 1.32
N GLU A 44 -9.78 -31.04 1.09
CA GLU A 44 -10.38 -31.40 -0.20
C GLU A 44 -10.31 -30.28 -1.23
N ILE A 45 -10.21 -29.01 -0.79
CA ILE A 45 -10.06 -27.86 -1.67
C ILE A 45 -8.60 -27.75 -2.09
N LYS A 46 -8.31 -28.08 -3.35
CA LYS A 46 -6.97 -28.01 -3.95
C LYS A 46 -6.84 -26.87 -4.94
N ASN A 47 -7.96 -26.36 -5.41
CA ASN A 47 -8.04 -25.43 -6.52
C ASN A 47 -8.64 -24.09 -6.10
N TYR A 48 -8.30 -23.03 -6.84
CA TYR A 48 -8.96 -21.75 -6.75
C TYR A 48 -9.29 -21.19 -8.13
N LEU A 49 -10.27 -20.29 -8.16
CA LEU A 49 -10.64 -19.49 -9.31
C LEU A 49 -10.78 -18.03 -8.88
N SER A 50 -10.15 -17.13 -9.62
CA SER A 50 -10.14 -15.70 -9.33
C SER A 50 -10.86 -14.90 -10.40
N PHE A 51 -11.64 -13.91 -9.98
CA PHE A 51 -12.27 -12.92 -10.86
C PHE A 51 -12.17 -11.52 -10.26
N VAL A 52 -12.28 -10.55 -11.16
CA VAL A 52 -12.49 -9.16 -10.82
C VAL A 52 -13.84 -8.75 -11.41
N SER A 53 -14.65 -8.03 -10.68
CA SER A 53 -15.95 -7.49 -11.12
C SER A 53 -16.02 -5.98 -10.83
N ASN A 54 -16.86 -5.27 -11.61
CA ASN A 54 -17.06 -3.84 -11.43
C ASN A 54 -18.35 -3.61 -10.64
N GLY A 55 -18.24 -3.24 -9.38
CA GLY A 55 -19.37 -2.89 -8.52
C GLY A 55 -20.07 -1.58 -8.88
N PHE A 56 -19.56 -0.85 -9.88
CA PHE A 56 -20.13 0.41 -10.38
C PHE A 56 -20.91 0.28 -11.71
N ASP A 57 -20.99 -0.92 -12.27
CA ASP A 57 -21.64 -1.11 -13.59
C ASP A 57 -23.14 -0.76 -13.54
N GLU A 58 -23.84 -1.12 -12.46
CA GLU A 58 -25.25 -0.73 -12.28
C GLU A 58 -25.41 0.79 -12.15
N GLU A 59 -24.51 1.48 -11.45
CA GLU A 59 -24.51 2.94 -11.34
C GLU A 59 -24.29 3.60 -12.68
N ASN A 60 -23.31 3.12 -13.46
CA ASN A 60 -23.04 3.60 -14.81
C ASN A 60 -24.25 3.40 -15.73
N ASN A 61 -24.85 2.21 -15.71
CA ASN A 61 -26.03 1.89 -16.50
C ASN A 61 -27.20 2.81 -16.16
N ARG A 62 -27.45 3.07 -14.87
CA ARG A 62 -28.49 4.00 -14.43
C ARG A 62 -28.23 5.43 -14.93
N LYS A 63 -27.01 5.95 -14.73
CA LYS A 63 -26.62 7.29 -15.22
C LYS A 63 -26.80 7.42 -16.73
N GLN A 64 -26.43 6.38 -17.47
CA GLN A 64 -26.59 6.36 -18.93
C GLN A 64 -28.08 6.33 -19.34
N ALA A 65 -28.92 5.55 -18.65
CA ALA A 65 -30.34 5.51 -18.91
C ALA A 65 -31.03 6.85 -18.60
N ASP A 66 -30.69 7.49 -17.49
CA ASP A 66 -31.19 8.80 -17.12
C ASP A 66 -30.81 9.87 -18.14
N TYR A 67 -29.56 9.86 -18.60
CA TYR A 67 -29.10 10.74 -19.66
C TYR A 67 -29.88 10.55 -20.96
N GLN A 68 -30.16 9.32 -21.38
CA GLN A 68 -30.95 9.06 -22.58
C GLN A 68 -32.40 9.58 -22.44
N LYS A 69 -33.02 9.43 -21.25
CA LYS A 69 -34.33 10.00 -20.98
C LYS A 69 -34.34 11.53 -21.07
N GLU A 70 -33.35 12.19 -20.49
CA GLU A 70 -33.23 13.65 -20.56
C GLU A 70 -33.02 14.14 -21.99
N LEU A 71 -32.22 13.43 -22.80
CA LEU A 71 -32.04 13.71 -24.24
C LEU A 71 -33.37 13.63 -24.99
N GLN A 72 -34.16 12.56 -24.76
CA GLN A 72 -35.44 12.37 -25.38
C GLN A 72 -36.43 13.47 -24.97
N LEU A 73 -36.44 13.83 -23.69
CA LEU A 73 -37.32 14.91 -23.18
C LEU A 73 -36.92 16.27 -23.78
N SER A 74 -35.64 16.59 -23.83
CA SER A 74 -35.13 17.81 -24.46
C SER A 74 -35.49 17.89 -25.92
N GLN A 75 -35.39 16.79 -26.66
CA GLN A 75 -35.77 16.70 -28.05
C GLN A 75 -37.30 16.89 -28.23
N ALA A 76 -38.13 16.21 -27.47
CA ALA A 76 -39.57 16.31 -27.54
C ALA A 76 -40.08 17.74 -27.19
N ASN A 77 -39.46 18.39 -26.20
CA ASN A 77 -39.79 19.76 -25.86
C ASN A 77 -39.39 20.73 -26.98
N TYR A 78 -38.22 20.57 -27.56
CA TYR A 78 -37.77 21.37 -28.68
C TYR A 78 -38.70 21.21 -29.92
N GLU A 79 -39.17 20.00 -30.24
CA GLU A 79 -40.12 19.74 -31.35
C GLU A 79 -41.47 20.42 -31.09
N LYS A 80 -41.97 20.40 -29.87
CA LYS A 80 -43.21 21.10 -29.50
C LYS A 80 -43.07 22.62 -29.66
N GLU A 81 -41.95 23.17 -29.16
CA GLU A 81 -41.67 24.62 -29.27
C GLU A 81 -41.45 25.03 -30.75
N LEU A 82 -40.84 24.15 -31.52
CA LEU A 82 -40.65 24.38 -32.98
C LEU A 82 -41.96 24.42 -33.74
N ALA A 83 -42.93 23.52 -33.40
CA ALA A 83 -44.27 23.52 -33.98
C ALA A 83 -45.01 24.82 -33.65
N ILE A 84 -44.98 25.26 -32.39
CA ILE A 84 -45.57 26.54 -31.91
C ILE A 84 -44.92 27.72 -32.63
N TYR A 85 -43.59 27.69 -32.81
CA TYR A 85 -42.87 28.72 -33.52
C TYR A 85 -43.33 28.79 -35.02
N GLN A 86 -43.47 27.64 -35.66
CA GLN A 86 -43.91 27.59 -37.08
C GLN A 86 -45.34 28.16 -37.25
N GLU A 87 -46.23 27.85 -36.34
CA GLU A 87 -47.60 28.39 -36.34
C GLU A 87 -47.61 29.89 -36.15
N LYS A 88 -46.92 30.42 -35.14
CA LYS A 88 -46.74 31.85 -34.88
C LYS A 88 -46.05 32.59 -36.04
N MET A 89 -45.11 31.95 -36.70
CA MET A 89 -44.43 32.52 -37.87
C MET A 89 -45.41 32.66 -39.07
N LYS A 90 -46.28 31.68 -39.26
CA LYS A 90 -47.34 31.72 -40.27
C LYS A 90 -48.32 32.86 -39.99
N GLU A 91 -48.80 33.00 -38.77
CA GLU A 91 -49.66 34.12 -38.32
C GLU A 91 -48.99 35.45 -38.50
N ALA A 92 -47.69 35.58 -38.14
CA ALA A 92 -46.90 36.81 -38.30
C ALA A 92 -46.76 37.18 -39.80
N GLN A 93 -46.55 36.18 -40.65
CA GLN A 93 -46.49 36.39 -42.11
C GLN A 93 -47.83 36.84 -42.72
N GLU A 94 -48.92 36.22 -42.31
CA GLU A 94 -50.29 36.60 -42.74
C GLU A 94 -50.61 38.01 -42.29
N THR A 95 -50.37 38.37 -41.01
CA THR A 95 -50.54 39.74 -40.48
C THR A 95 -49.71 40.73 -41.25
N TYR A 96 -48.43 40.44 -41.48
CA TYR A 96 -47.53 41.32 -42.25
C TYR A 96 -48.03 41.53 -43.69
N ARG A 97 -48.55 40.49 -44.39
CA ARG A 97 -49.13 40.63 -45.74
C ARG A 97 -50.37 41.56 -45.71
N ALA A 98 -51.28 41.41 -44.73
CA ALA A 98 -52.43 42.21 -44.56
C ALA A 98 -52.04 43.71 -44.30
N GLU A 99 -51.05 43.95 -43.42
CA GLU A 99 -50.54 45.29 -43.18
C GLU A 99 -49.88 45.94 -44.41
N VAL A 100 -49.14 45.18 -45.20
CA VAL A 100 -48.51 45.66 -46.45
C VAL A 100 -49.58 46.00 -47.47
N ASP A 101 -50.60 45.17 -47.63
CA ASP A 101 -51.71 45.39 -48.53
C ASP A 101 -52.49 46.65 -48.11
N ALA A 102 -52.76 46.82 -46.85
CA ALA A 102 -53.41 48.02 -46.31
C ALA A 102 -52.53 49.29 -46.52
N TYR A 103 -51.20 49.15 -46.33
CA TYR A 103 -50.26 50.23 -46.55
C TYR A 103 -50.26 50.69 -48.03
N ASN A 104 -50.24 49.71 -48.97
CA ASN A 104 -50.19 49.97 -50.43
C ASN A 104 -51.52 50.58 -50.96
N LYS A 105 -52.66 50.29 -50.34
CA LYS A 105 -53.98 50.83 -50.72
C LYS A 105 -54.26 52.23 -50.16
N ARG A 106 -53.40 52.80 -49.30
CA ARG A 106 -53.59 54.13 -48.71
C ARG A 106 -53.16 55.23 -49.66
N SER A 107 -53.96 56.29 -49.72
CA SER A 107 -53.55 57.54 -50.39
C SER A 107 -52.53 58.32 -49.53
N LEU A 108 -51.54 58.97 -50.14
CA LEU A 108 -50.49 59.79 -49.48
C LEU A 108 -51.03 60.79 -48.44
N GLY A 109 -52.21 61.40 -48.73
CA GLY A 109 -52.83 62.33 -47.80
C GLY A 109 -53.33 61.72 -46.49
N ARG A 110 -53.83 60.47 -46.55
CA ARG A 110 -54.32 59.75 -45.38
C ARG A 110 -53.19 59.21 -44.53
N ALA A 111 -52.06 58.84 -45.14
CA ALA A 111 -50.86 58.32 -44.44
C ALA A 111 -50.21 59.43 -43.58
N LEU A 112 -50.32 60.72 -43.99
CA LEU A 112 -49.82 61.86 -43.22
C LEU A 112 -50.73 62.23 -42.02
N ILE A 113 -52.05 62.05 -42.16
CA ILE A 113 -53.06 62.35 -41.12
C ILE A 113 -53.00 61.27 -40.00
N ASP A 114 -52.82 60.00 -40.34
CA ASP A 114 -52.80 58.86 -39.38
C ASP A 114 -51.44 58.69 -38.69
N GLY A 115 -50.41 59.48 -39.00
CA GLY A 115 -49.08 59.37 -38.47
C GLY A 115 -48.30 58.11 -38.80
N GLN A 116 -48.83 57.27 -39.67
CA GLN A 116 -48.24 55.99 -40.06
C GLN A 116 -47.45 56.12 -41.37
N THR A 117 -46.27 56.72 -41.28
CA THR A 117 -45.39 56.95 -42.44
C THR A 117 -44.38 55.80 -42.60
N THR A 118 -44.28 54.90 -41.66
CA THR A 118 -43.31 53.77 -41.70
C THR A 118 -43.91 52.53 -42.39
N LYS A 119 -43.12 51.94 -43.26
CA LYS A 119 -43.47 50.67 -43.92
C LYS A 119 -43.59 49.55 -42.90
N PRO A 120 -44.57 48.69 -42.97
CA PRO A 120 -44.69 47.51 -42.08
C PRO A 120 -43.40 46.65 -42.13
N VAL A 121 -43.06 46.07 -40.97
CA VAL A 121 -41.90 45.18 -40.84
C VAL A 121 -42.40 43.88 -40.24
N LEU A 122 -41.95 42.77 -40.84
CA LEU A 122 -42.25 41.43 -40.32
C LEU A 122 -41.72 41.25 -38.88
N ARG A 123 -42.62 41.00 -37.96
CA ARG A 123 -42.26 40.70 -36.54
C ARG A 123 -42.12 39.22 -36.36
N GLU A 124 -40.89 38.71 -36.54
CA GLU A 124 -40.60 37.29 -36.35
C GLU A 124 -40.73 36.87 -34.84
N PRO A 125 -41.38 35.79 -34.52
CA PRO A 125 -41.36 35.23 -33.17
C PRO A 125 -39.95 34.76 -32.79
N SER A 126 -39.68 34.65 -31.51
CA SER A 126 -38.42 34.12 -30.99
C SER A 126 -38.25 32.70 -31.41
N ARG A 127 -37.09 32.38 -31.95
CA ARG A 127 -36.74 31.00 -32.32
C ARG A 127 -36.55 30.12 -31.10
N PRO A 128 -37.07 28.91 -31.06
CA PRO A 128 -36.85 27.98 -29.97
C PRO A 128 -35.37 27.57 -29.85
N TYR A 129 -34.96 27.36 -28.63
CA TYR A 129 -33.62 26.92 -28.31
C TYR A 129 -33.65 25.49 -27.75
N LYS A 130 -32.88 24.58 -28.37
CA LYS A 130 -32.76 23.22 -27.86
C LYS A 130 -31.84 23.21 -26.63
N GLN A 131 -32.37 22.83 -25.48
CA GLN A 131 -31.61 22.71 -24.26
C GLN A 131 -30.54 21.60 -24.41
N SER A 132 -29.28 21.92 -24.13
CA SER A 132 -28.20 20.95 -24.10
C SER A 132 -28.24 20.12 -22.83
N VAL A 133 -28.17 18.80 -22.97
CA VAL A 133 -28.06 17.86 -21.86
C VAL A 133 -26.61 17.46 -21.71
N GLN A 134 -26.08 17.55 -20.47
CA GLN A 134 -24.69 17.17 -20.21
C GLN A 134 -24.55 15.65 -20.11
N ALA A 135 -23.56 15.09 -20.83
CA ALA A 135 -23.23 13.67 -20.68
C ALA A 135 -22.73 13.34 -19.27
N PRO A 136 -23.15 12.23 -18.68
CA PRO A 136 -22.70 11.83 -17.36
C PRO A 136 -21.22 11.43 -17.38
N ILE A 137 -20.54 11.70 -16.28
CA ILE A 137 -19.21 11.16 -16.04
C ILE A 137 -19.39 9.71 -15.53
N LEU A 138 -18.92 8.76 -16.34
CA LEU A 138 -18.96 7.34 -16.02
C LEU A 138 -17.62 6.90 -15.43
N LYS A 139 -17.66 5.92 -14.53
CA LYS A 139 -16.44 5.27 -14.03
C LYS A 139 -15.86 4.37 -15.12
N THR A 140 -14.53 4.35 -15.21
CA THR A 140 -13.82 3.60 -16.25
C THR A 140 -13.81 2.11 -15.91
N GLY A 141 -14.17 1.26 -16.87
CA GLY A 141 -13.98 -0.18 -16.79
C GLY A 141 -12.54 -0.58 -17.07
N TYR A 142 -12.15 -1.74 -16.54
CA TYR A 142 -10.81 -2.32 -16.72
C TYR A 142 -10.92 -3.66 -17.45
N ASP A 143 -9.80 -4.19 -17.94
CA ASP A 143 -9.71 -5.59 -18.34
C ASP A 143 -9.66 -6.50 -17.10
N ASN A 144 -10.84 -6.85 -16.60
CA ASN A 144 -11.02 -7.62 -15.39
C ASN A 144 -10.39 -9.01 -15.47
N VAL A 145 -10.28 -9.61 -16.65
CA VAL A 145 -9.67 -10.93 -16.87
C VAL A 145 -8.15 -10.82 -16.68
N THR A 146 -7.54 -9.83 -17.28
CA THR A 146 -6.10 -9.55 -17.10
C THR A 146 -5.79 -9.19 -15.65
N LEU A 147 -6.60 -8.35 -15.00
CA LEU A 147 -6.40 -8.02 -13.58
C LEU A 147 -6.48 -9.26 -12.68
N ALA A 148 -7.50 -10.11 -12.85
CA ALA A 148 -7.65 -11.33 -12.07
C ALA A 148 -6.48 -12.30 -12.29
N SER A 149 -5.99 -12.45 -13.52
CA SER A 149 -4.90 -13.37 -13.83
C SER A 149 -3.53 -12.89 -13.35
N THR A 150 -3.33 -11.57 -13.33
CA THR A 150 -2.04 -10.95 -12.99
C THR A 150 -1.87 -10.78 -11.47
N TYR A 151 -2.92 -10.35 -10.79
CA TYR A 151 -2.81 -9.90 -9.40
C TYR A 151 -3.41 -10.85 -8.37
N ILE A 152 -4.36 -11.74 -8.76
CA ILE A 152 -5.09 -12.56 -7.78
C ILE A 152 -4.71 -14.03 -7.92
N TYR A 153 -3.97 -14.50 -6.94
CA TYR A 153 -3.54 -15.90 -6.84
C TYR A 153 -3.64 -16.39 -5.40
N LEU A 154 -3.71 -17.69 -5.19
CA LEU A 154 -3.71 -18.32 -3.89
C LEU A 154 -2.51 -19.25 -3.77
N SER A 155 -1.55 -18.89 -2.94
CA SER A 155 -0.32 -19.63 -2.74
C SER A 155 -0.59 -21.00 -2.12
N GLY A 156 0.02 -22.05 -2.69
CA GLY A 156 -0.18 -23.44 -2.25
C GLY A 156 -1.39 -24.14 -2.91
N TYR A 157 -2.12 -23.46 -3.82
CA TYR A 157 -3.27 -24.02 -4.53
C TYR A 157 -3.11 -23.87 -6.04
N GLN A 158 -3.79 -24.72 -6.81
CA GLN A 158 -3.76 -24.70 -8.27
C GLN A 158 -4.91 -23.87 -8.84
N LYS A 159 -4.65 -23.14 -9.92
CA LYS A 159 -5.71 -22.40 -10.62
C LYS A 159 -6.47 -23.36 -11.55
N ALA A 160 -7.69 -23.70 -11.17
CA ALA A 160 -8.57 -24.59 -11.94
C ALA A 160 -10.03 -24.30 -11.62
N GLN A 161 -10.98 -24.74 -12.48
CA GLN A 161 -12.41 -24.50 -12.30
C GLN A 161 -13.10 -25.52 -11.41
N GLU A 162 -12.62 -26.77 -11.41
CA GLU A 162 -13.26 -27.86 -10.71
C GLU A 162 -12.98 -27.81 -9.20
N ASN A 163 -14.02 -27.92 -8.40
CA ASN A 163 -13.98 -27.88 -6.92
C ASN A 163 -13.12 -26.73 -6.38
N ALA A 164 -13.29 -25.53 -6.97
CA ALA A 164 -12.43 -24.39 -6.75
C ALA A 164 -13.00 -23.42 -5.68
N LEU A 165 -12.14 -22.94 -4.80
CA LEU A 165 -12.40 -21.74 -4.00
C LEU A 165 -12.55 -20.57 -4.93
N LYS A 166 -13.66 -19.84 -4.85
CA LYS A 166 -13.92 -18.63 -5.66
C LYS A 166 -13.42 -17.40 -4.91
N ILE A 167 -12.53 -16.64 -5.54
CA ILE A 167 -12.00 -15.38 -5.02
C ILE A 167 -12.46 -14.28 -5.96
N GLU A 168 -13.37 -13.44 -5.52
CA GLU A 168 -13.90 -12.30 -6.26
C GLU A 168 -13.38 -10.99 -5.67
N VAL A 169 -12.78 -10.15 -6.51
CA VAL A 169 -12.44 -8.77 -6.14
C VAL A 169 -13.40 -7.82 -6.83
N ILE A 170 -14.10 -6.99 -6.06
CA ILE A 170 -15.11 -6.06 -6.54
C ILE A 170 -14.53 -4.66 -6.53
N LEU A 171 -14.43 -4.02 -7.70
CA LEU A 171 -13.92 -2.66 -7.87
C LEU A 171 -15.08 -1.67 -7.78
N TYR A 172 -14.97 -0.64 -6.93
CA TYR A 172 -15.98 0.44 -6.85
C TYR A 172 -15.60 1.69 -7.64
N GLY A 173 -14.46 1.61 -8.36
CA GLY A 173 -13.96 2.68 -9.22
C GLY A 173 -13.12 3.72 -8.47
N PHE A 174 -12.42 4.54 -9.24
CA PHE A 174 -11.57 5.60 -8.73
C PHE A 174 -12.36 6.87 -8.44
N ASP A 175 -12.25 7.38 -7.22
CA ASP A 175 -12.84 8.65 -6.80
C ASP A 175 -11.70 9.65 -6.50
N CYS A 176 -11.78 10.85 -7.04
CA CYS A 176 -10.78 11.90 -6.78
C CYS A 176 -11.39 13.29 -6.80
N THR A 177 -10.74 14.23 -6.11
CA THR A 177 -11.00 15.67 -6.28
C THR A 177 -10.17 16.22 -7.43
N GLN A 178 -10.55 17.40 -7.94
CA GLN A 178 -9.73 18.07 -8.96
C GLN A 178 -8.35 18.45 -8.38
N PRO A 179 -7.25 18.15 -9.11
CA PRO A 179 -5.91 18.59 -8.72
C PRO A 179 -5.82 20.11 -8.66
N ARG A 180 -5.21 20.62 -7.59
CA ARG A 180 -4.97 22.05 -7.41
C ARG A 180 -3.52 22.32 -7.03
N VAL A 181 -3.03 23.53 -7.36
CA VAL A 181 -1.74 24.01 -6.88
C VAL A 181 -1.94 24.65 -5.51
N SER A 182 -1.18 24.18 -4.53
CA SER A 182 -1.07 24.77 -3.21
C SER A 182 0.34 25.30 -3.00
N SER A 183 0.52 26.21 -2.04
CA SER A 183 1.83 26.77 -1.74
C SER A 183 2.15 26.75 -0.25
N ILE A 184 3.43 26.70 0.06
CA ILE A 184 3.98 26.81 1.40
C ILE A 184 5.16 27.77 1.41
N GLN A 185 5.25 28.62 2.43
CA GLN A 185 6.42 29.46 2.65
C GLN A 185 7.41 28.76 3.59
N LYS A 186 8.68 28.75 3.20
CA LYS A 186 9.78 28.22 4.02
C LYS A 186 10.85 29.29 4.21
N ASP A 187 11.43 29.30 5.40
CA ASP A 187 12.58 30.13 5.68
C ASP A 187 13.85 29.51 5.05
N TYR A 188 14.49 30.29 4.23
CA TYR A 188 15.76 29.92 3.57
C TYR A 188 16.88 30.76 4.16
N THR A 189 17.80 30.11 4.88
CA THR A 189 18.96 30.79 5.45
C THR A 189 20.15 30.62 4.52
N SER A 190 20.69 31.72 4.02
CA SER A 190 21.93 31.77 3.25
C SER A 190 23.04 32.42 4.06
N ILE A 191 24.24 31.86 3.99
CA ILE A 191 25.44 32.44 4.63
C ILE A 191 26.34 32.94 3.51
N GLN A 192 26.48 34.27 3.39
CA GLN A 192 27.44 34.90 2.48
C GLN A 192 28.49 35.68 3.29
N ARG A 193 29.75 35.36 3.10
CA ARG A 193 30.88 36.05 3.79
C ARG A 193 30.75 36.08 5.31
N GLY A 194 30.19 35.02 5.93
CA GLY A 194 29.99 34.95 7.38
C GLY A 194 28.77 35.66 7.91
N VAL A 195 27.97 36.34 7.05
CA VAL A 195 26.72 36.97 7.41
C VAL A 195 25.57 36.04 7.06
N SER A 196 24.78 35.65 8.07
CA SER A 196 23.57 34.86 7.89
C SER A 196 22.39 35.76 7.53
N SER A 197 21.75 35.50 6.41
CA SER A 197 20.49 36.17 6.03
C SER A 197 19.39 35.15 5.84
N THR A 198 18.23 35.40 6.45
CA THR A 198 17.04 34.55 6.30
C THR A 198 16.04 35.23 5.38
N SER A 199 15.62 34.54 4.33
CA SER A 199 14.59 35.03 3.40
C SER A 199 13.46 34.00 3.32
N LYS A 200 12.23 34.48 3.11
CA LYS A 200 11.09 33.58 2.87
C LYS A 200 11.00 33.26 1.40
N ARG A 201 10.92 31.98 1.07
CA ARG A 201 10.69 31.46 -0.29
C ARG A 201 9.37 30.72 -0.36
N THR A 202 8.65 30.91 -1.45
CA THR A 202 7.37 30.23 -1.71
C THR A 202 7.64 29.00 -2.56
N PHE A 203 7.17 27.85 -2.08
CA PHE A 203 7.20 26.59 -2.80
C PHE A 203 5.79 26.17 -3.16
N TYR A 204 5.62 25.70 -4.38
CA TYR A 204 4.35 25.22 -4.92
C TYR A 204 4.35 23.71 -5.03
N TYR A 205 3.21 23.09 -4.81
CA TYR A 205 3.01 21.65 -5.01
C TYR A 205 1.58 21.39 -5.48
N ILE A 206 1.39 20.25 -6.12
CA ILE A 206 0.07 19.79 -6.56
C ILE A 206 -0.50 18.89 -5.47
N GLU A 207 -1.78 19.13 -5.10
CA GLU A 207 -2.49 18.27 -4.16
C GLU A 207 -3.90 17.95 -4.65
N TYR A 208 -4.38 16.76 -4.29
CA TYR A 208 -5.76 16.32 -4.44
C TYR A 208 -5.99 15.11 -3.54
N SER A 209 -7.28 14.85 -3.25
CA SER A 209 -7.67 13.65 -2.51
C SER A 209 -8.15 12.58 -3.47
N TYR A 210 -7.84 11.32 -3.16
CA TYR A 210 -8.24 10.18 -3.98
C TYR A 210 -8.50 8.94 -3.13
N ARG A 211 -9.28 8.02 -3.66
CA ARG A 211 -9.45 6.65 -3.18
C ARG A 211 -9.81 5.72 -4.34
N HIS A 212 -9.56 4.43 -4.16
CA HIS A 212 -10.01 3.38 -5.06
C HIS A 212 -10.55 2.22 -4.22
N PRO A 213 -11.81 2.30 -3.76
CA PRO A 213 -12.39 1.27 -2.89
C PRO A 213 -12.50 -0.07 -3.61
N MET A 214 -12.22 -1.15 -2.86
CA MET A 214 -12.37 -2.51 -3.34
C MET A 214 -12.93 -3.38 -2.23
N ALA A 215 -13.71 -4.40 -2.58
CA ALA A 215 -14.07 -5.49 -1.69
C ALA A 215 -13.47 -6.79 -2.18
N VAL A 216 -13.27 -7.73 -1.27
CA VAL A 216 -12.95 -9.11 -1.63
C VAL A 216 -13.96 -10.06 -1.01
N ARG A 217 -14.38 -11.03 -1.81
CA ARG A 217 -15.31 -12.10 -1.44
C ARG A 217 -14.67 -13.44 -1.72
N VAL A 218 -14.74 -14.34 -0.75
CA VAL A 218 -14.19 -15.70 -0.89
C VAL A 218 -15.29 -16.70 -0.57
N ILE A 219 -15.55 -17.61 -1.51
CA ILE A 219 -16.68 -18.56 -1.46
C ILE A 219 -16.12 -19.97 -1.72
N THR A 220 -16.51 -20.93 -0.90
CA THR A 220 -16.18 -22.36 -1.07
C THR A 220 -16.91 -22.95 -2.27
N PRO A 221 -16.49 -24.13 -2.77
CA PRO A 221 -17.16 -24.81 -3.89
C PRO A 221 -18.66 -25.13 -3.62
N ASP A 222 -19.02 -25.37 -2.37
CA ASP A 222 -20.41 -25.62 -1.91
C ASP A 222 -21.24 -24.34 -1.70
N GLY A 223 -20.66 -23.17 -2.00
CA GLY A 223 -21.35 -21.88 -1.95
C GLY A 223 -21.33 -21.16 -0.60
N LYS A 224 -20.59 -21.66 0.40
CA LYS A 224 -20.43 -20.99 1.69
C LYS A 224 -19.48 -19.81 1.57
N GLU A 225 -19.90 -18.63 2.01
CA GLU A 225 -19.04 -17.45 2.09
C GLU A 225 -18.09 -17.55 3.30
N LEU A 226 -16.79 -17.55 3.05
CA LEU A 226 -15.74 -17.55 4.07
C LEU A 226 -15.26 -16.16 4.44
N LEU A 227 -15.35 -15.23 3.50
CA LEU A 227 -14.90 -13.85 3.66
C LEU A 227 -15.71 -12.93 2.76
N TYR A 228 -16.17 -11.82 3.33
CA TYR A 228 -16.57 -10.62 2.59
C TYR A 228 -16.08 -9.41 3.36
N VAL A 229 -15.19 -8.63 2.75
CA VAL A 229 -14.62 -7.45 3.41
C VAL A 229 -14.28 -6.35 2.41
N THR A 230 -14.58 -5.12 2.80
CA THR A 230 -14.07 -3.88 2.17
C THR A 230 -13.04 -3.29 3.12
N PRO A 231 -11.72 -3.48 2.87
CA PRO A 231 -10.70 -2.96 3.77
C PRO A 231 -10.80 -1.44 3.92
N GLN A 232 -10.77 -0.97 5.15
CA GLN A 232 -10.90 0.46 5.46
C GLN A 232 -9.77 1.28 4.84
N GLU A 233 -8.57 0.71 4.76
CA GLU A 233 -7.38 1.32 4.16
C GLU A 233 -7.56 1.66 2.68
N LEU A 234 -8.45 0.94 1.98
CA LEU A 234 -8.78 1.17 0.57
C LEU A 234 -9.98 2.10 0.39
N ASN A 235 -10.84 2.18 1.40
CA ASN A 235 -12.06 2.98 1.35
C ASN A 235 -11.84 4.44 1.78
N ASN A 236 -10.83 4.70 2.60
CA ASN A 236 -10.52 6.06 3.07
C ASN A 236 -9.83 6.89 1.98
N TYR A 237 -10.17 8.18 1.92
CA TYR A 237 -9.45 9.12 1.07
C TYR A 237 -8.00 9.29 1.53
N LYS A 238 -7.10 9.27 0.57
CA LYS A 238 -5.67 9.59 0.70
C LYS A 238 -5.41 10.92 0.04
N ILE A 239 -4.37 11.61 0.48
CA ILE A 239 -3.94 12.88 -0.12
C ILE A 239 -2.71 12.60 -0.97
N TYR A 240 -2.80 12.96 -2.25
CA TYR A 240 -1.63 13.09 -3.11
C TYR A 240 -0.99 14.45 -2.87
N LYS A 241 0.31 14.48 -2.72
CA LYS A 241 1.12 15.69 -2.66
C LYS A 241 2.36 15.47 -3.51
N SER A 242 2.55 16.32 -4.53
CA SER A 242 3.77 16.28 -5.34
C SER A 242 4.98 16.80 -4.56
N SER A 243 6.18 16.64 -5.13
CA SER A 243 7.37 17.38 -4.66
C SER A 243 7.13 18.88 -4.74
N GLU A 244 7.74 19.60 -3.80
CA GLU A 244 7.69 21.05 -3.74
C GLU A 244 8.70 21.69 -4.71
N SER A 245 8.33 22.77 -5.39
CA SER A 245 9.17 23.50 -6.34
C SER A 245 8.98 25.01 -6.17
N GLU A 246 10.02 25.81 -6.35
CA GLU A 246 9.91 27.28 -6.41
C GLU A 246 9.19 27.73 -7.70
N THR A 247 9.13 26.88 -8.72
CA THR A 247 8.41 27.15 -9.98
C THR A 247 6.97 26.69 -9.86
N TYR A 248 6.03 27.55 -10.29
CA TYR A 248 4.61 27.21 -10.36
C TYR A 248 4.39 26.05 -11.35
N PRO A 249 3.82 24.91 -10.92
CA PRO A 249 3.68 23.73 -11.76
C PRO A 249 2.55 23.92 -12.79
N ASN A 250 2.78 23.43 -14.02
CA ASN A 250 1.73 23.26 -15.00
C ASN A 250 1.07 21.87 -14.79
N ILE A 251 -0.25 21.83 -14.59
CA ILE A 251 -0.99 20.59 -14.31
C ILE A 251 -1.64 20.06 -15.58
N ASN A 252 -1.21 18.87 -16.02
CA ASN A 252 -2.01 18.07 -16.90
C ASN A 252 -2.88 17.11 -16.05
N ALA A 253 -4.04 17.62 -15.59
CA ALA A 253 -4.90 16.90 -14.67
C ALA A 253 -5.36 15.52 -15.19
N PRO A 254 -5.81 15.35 -16.45
CA PRO A 254 -6.21 14.03 -16.94
C PRO A 254 -5.09 13.00 -16.91
N LEU A 255 -3.88 13.37 -17.31
CA LEU A 255 -2.73 12.46 -17.31
C LEU A 255 -2.31 12.09 -15.88
N LEU A 256 -2.26 13.09 -14.98
CA LEU A 256 -1.91 12.89 -13.58
C LEU A 256 -2.91 11.97 -12.87
N LEU A 257 -4.20 12.21 -13.05
CA LEU A 257 -5.24 11.37 -12.42
C LEU A 257 -5.22 9.95 -12.97
N LYS A 258 -5.06 9.77 -14.28
CA LYS A 258 -4.96 8.44 -14.90
C LYS A 258 -3.76 7.65 -14.37
N SER A 259 -2.58 8.26 -14.31
CA SER A 259 -1.38 7.58 -13.78
C SER A 259 -1.53 7.21 -12.30
N THR A 260 -2.19 8.08 -11.50
CA THR A 260 -2.48 7.77 -10.09
C THR A 260 -3.49 6.64 -9.95
N GLU A 261 -4.54 6.65 -10.76
CA GLU A 261 -5.54 5.58 -10.78
C GLU A 261 -4.90 4.22 -11.07
N GLU A 262 -4.05 4.13 -12.11
CA GLU A 262 -3.33 2.91 -12.48
C GLU A 262 -2.40 2.42 -11.35
N GLU A 263 -1.63 3.32 -10.75
CA GLU A 263 -0.74 2.99 -9.63
C GLU A 263 -1.50 2.50 -8.40
N VAL A 264 -2.59 3.19 -8.05
CA VAL A 264 -3.43 2.86 -6.89
C VAL A 264 -4.17 1.54 -7.11
N LEU A 265 -4.68 1.30 -8.31
CA LEU A 265 -5.32 0.04 -8.69
C LEU A 265 -4.37 -1.14 -8.45
N GLN A 266 -3.15 -1.07 -8.95
CA GLN A 266 -2.14 -2.13 -8.78
C GLN A 266 -1.78 -2.36 -7.31
N LYS A 267 -1.53 -1.29 -6.55
CA LYS A 267 -1.22 -1.37 -5.11
C LYS A 267 -2.37 -1.99 -4.32
N ASN A 268 -3.60 -1.61 -4.62
CA ASN A 268 -4.77 -2.10 -3.92
C ASN A 268 -5.07 -3.57 -4.25
N LEU A 269 -4.90 -3.99 -5.50
CA LEU A 269 -5.02 -5.40 -5.89
C LEU A 269 -3.96 -6.27 -5.21
N THR A 270 -2.71 -5.78 -5.13
CA THR A 270 -1.64 -6.44 -4.38
C THR A 270 -2.01 -6.59 -2.90
N PHE A 271 -2.49 -5.52 -2.26
CA PHE A 271 -2.94 -5.53 -0.87
C PHE A 271 -4.08 -6.56 -0.64
N ILE A 272 -5.08 -6.59 -1.52
CA ILE A 272 -6.18 -7.58 -1.46
C ILE A 272 -5.63 -9.01 -1.58
N ASN A 273 -4.71 -9.23 -2.52
CA ASN A 273 -4.10 -10.55 -2.70
C ASN A 273 -3.29 -10.98 -1.48
N GLU A 274 -2.53 -10.08 -0.87
CA GLU A 274 -1.82 -10.33 0.38
C GLU A 274 -2.78 -10.68 1.53
N LEU A 275 -3.89 -9.96 1.66
CA LEU A 275 -4.93 -10.22 2.66
C LEU A 275 -5.55 -11.61 2.49
N VAL A 276 -5.88 -12.00 1.25
CA VAL A 276 -6.44 -13.32 0.94
C VAL A 276 -5.42 -14.42 1.24
N ASN A 277 -4.18 -14.22 0.83
CA ASN A 277 -3.11 -15.19 1.07
C ASN A 277 -2.73 -15.29 2.55
N ASP A 278 -2.77 -14.21 3.31
CA ASP A 278 -2.53 -14.25 4.77
C ASP A 278 -3.59 -15.08 5.50
N LYS A 279 -4.83 -15.05 5.01
CA LYS A 279 -5.94 -15.84 5.57
C LYS A 279 -5.96 -17.28 5.12
N PHE A 280 -5.75 -17.55 3.83
CA PHE A 280 -6.07 -18.86 3.23
C PHE A 280 -4.89 -19.53 2.54
N GLY A 281 -3.83 -18.79 2.16
CA GLY A 281 -2.71 -19.28 1.35
C GLY A 281 -1.50 -19.72 2.17
N PHE A 282 -0.69 -20.59 1.56
CA PHE A 282 0.63 -21.02 2.07
C PHE A 282 1.71 -20.17 1.40
N GLN A 283 1.97 -18.99 1.95
CA GLN A 283 2.86 -18.01 1.33
C GLN A 283 4.33 -18.34 1.53
N THR A 284 5.11 -18.39 0.45
CA THR A 284 6.56 -18.30 0.54
C THR A 284 6.95 -16.86 0.91
N THR A 285 7.55 -16.70 2.09
CA THR A 285 7.87 -15.39 2.66
C THR A 285 9.37 -15.28 2.92
N ASN A 286 9.96 -14.13 2.58
CA ASN A 286 11.35 -13.82 2.89
C ASN A 286 11.48 -13.32 4.32
N ARG A 287 12.53 -13.81 5.02
CA ARG A 287 12.91 -13.35 6.35
C ARG A 287 14.40 -13.03 6.38
N ASN A 288 14.75 -11.90 6.98
CA ASN A 288 16.13 -11.50 7.20
C ASN A 288 16.51 -11.84 8.64
N ALA A 289 17.32 -12.87 8.82
CA ALA A 289 17.91 -13.23 10.09
C ALA A 289 19.20 -12.43 10.33
N THR A 290 19.46 -12.12 11.58
CA THR A 290 20.79 -11.70 12.03
C THR A 290 21.31 -12.78 12.98
N LEU A 291 22.33 -13.51 12.56
CA LEU A 291 22.97 -14.53 13.37
C LEU A 291 24.33 -14.05 13.85
N CYS A 292 24.67 -14.40 15.07
CA CYS A 292 25.91 -13.99 15.71
C CYS A 292 26.90 -15.14 15.82
N PHE A 293 28.19 -14.85 15.66
CA PHE A 293 29.28 -15.75 15.98
C PHE A 293 30.40 -15.00 16.68
N VAL A 294 31.27 -15.72 17.42
CA VAL A 294 32.32 -15.10 18.22
C VAL A 294 33.67 -15.33 17.59
N LYS A 295 34.45 -14.24 17.44
CA LYS A 295 35.88 -14.30 17.06
C LYS A 295 36.73 -13.98 18.28
N SER A 296 37.60 -14.91 18.68
CA SER A 296 38.60 -14.71 19.73
C SER A 296 39.92 -15.34 19.34
N LYS A 297 41.03 -14.78 19.87
CA LYS A 297 42.37 -15.35 19.76
C LYS A 297 42.77 -16.15 20.99
N LYS A 298 42.01 -16.01 22.10
CA LYS A 298 42.34 -16.58 23.40
C LYS A 298 41.49 -17.78 23.76
N GLU A 299 40.19 -17.68 23.45
CA GLU A 299 39.21 -18.72 23.78
C GLU A 299 38.77 -19.45 22.51
N ASP A 300 38.50 -20.75 22.64
CA ASP A 300 37.98 -21.57 21.57
C ASP A 300 36.44 -21.42 21.48
N TYR A 301 35.96 -20.95 20.34
CA TYR A 301 34.52 -20.82 20.02
C TYR A 301 34.19 -21.63 18.77
N GLN A 302 34.92 -22.72 18.51
CA GLN A 302 34.72 -23.56 17.34
C GLN A 302 33.32 -24.18 17.34
N ASP A 303 32.80 -24.54 18.52
CA ASP A 303 31.43 -25.01 18.73
C ASP A 303 30.38 -24.00 18.28
N LEU A 304 30.51 -22.73 18.63
CA LEU A 304 29.62 -21.65 18.22
C LEU A 304 29.70 -21.38 16.71
N LEU A 305 30.90 -21.51 16.12
CA LEU A 305 31.10 -21.35 14.68
C LEU A 305 30.48 -22.51 13.90
N ILE A 306 30.59 -23.74 14.39
CA ILE A 306 29.91 -24.91 13.81
C ILE A 306 28.40 -24.69 13.85
N ALA A 307 27.85 -24.34 15.03
CA ALA A 307 26.44 -24.07 15.20
C ALA A 307 25.93 -22.98 14.24
N PHE A 308 26.68 -21.89 14.10
CA PHE A 308 26.38 -20.80 13.16
C PHE A 308 26.33 -21.30 11.70
N ASN A 309 27.34 -22.06 11.25
CA ASN A 309 27.39 -22.58 9.88
C ASN A 309 26.24 -23.58 9.59
N GLU A 310 25.94 -24.45 10.54
CA GLU A 310 24.80 -25.38 10.41
C GLU A 310 23.47 -24.63 10.37
N ALA A 311 23.29 -23.56 11.17
CA ALA A 311 22.11 -22.73 11.15
C ALA A 311 21.93 -22.03 9.79
N ILE A 312 22.97 -21.35 9.28
CA ILE A 312 22.94 -20.71 7.95
C ILE A 312 22.58 -21.71 6.86
N SER A 313 23.27 -22.86 6.86
CA SER A 313 23.01 -23.93 5.88
C SER A 313 21.56 -24.44 5.98
N GLY A 314 21.07 -24.69 7.20
CA GLY A 314 19.70 -25.15 7.44
C GLY A 314 18.65 -24.12 7.01
N LEU A 315 18.83 -22.85 7.36
CA LEU A 315 17.91 -21.77 6.96
C LEU A 315 17.80 -21.64 5.44
N ASN A 316 18.94 -21.71 4.73
CA ASN A 316 18.96 -21.57 3.26
C ASN A 316 18.29 -22.75 2.54
N MET A 317 18.19 -23.92 3.18
CA MET A 317 17.54 -25.10 2.62
C MET A 317 16.08 -25.29 3.04
N LEU A 318 15.53 -24.41 3.87
CA LEU A 318 14.25 -24.59 4.59
C LEU A 318 13.05 -24.92 3.69
N THR A 319 12.97 -24.32 2.50
CA THR A 319 11.88 -24.54 1.53
C THR A 319 12.24 -25.53 0.41
N GLN A 320 13.52 -25.89 0.28
CA GLN A 320 14.01 -26.76 -0.80
C GLN A 320 14.14 -28.22 -0.34
N ASP A 321 14.78 -28.45 0.83
CA ASP A 321 14.95 -29.75 1.47
C ASP A 321 14.67 -29.60 2.97
N THR A 322 13.39 -29.73 3.32
CA THR A 322 12.91 -29.53 4.69
C THR A 322 13.53 -30.55 5.67
N GLN A 323 13.82 -31.78 5.23
CA GLN A 323 14.37 -32.82 6.10
C GLN A 323 15.83 -32.53 6.48
N THR A 324 16.68 -32.26 5.50
CA THR A 324 18.08 -31.86 5.72
C THR A 324 18.16 -30.55 6.47
N SER A 325 17.32 -29.56 6.12
CA SER A 325 17.24 -28.29 6.84
C SER A 325 16.97 -28.49 8.32
N LYS A 326 15.92 -29.24 8.68
CA LYS A 326 15.59 -29.55 10.09
C LYS A 326 16.73 -30.23 10.83
N ALA A 327 17.39 -31.20 10.21
CA ALA A 327 18.52 -31.89 10.82
C ALA A 327 19.67 -30.92 11.17
N LYS A 328 20.03 -30.04 10.23
CA LYS A 328 21.04 -28.99 10.44
C LYS A 328 20.67 -27.97 11.49
N LEU A 329 19.45 -27.48 11.46
CA LEU A 329 18.94 -26.54 12.46
C LEU A 329 18.90 -27.18 13.87
N MET A 330 18.51 -28.43 13.99
CA MET A 330 18.55 -29.13 15.28
C MET A 330 19.98 -29.36 15.77
N GLU A 331 20.92 -29.61 14.87
CA GLU A 331 22.35 -29.73 15.23
C GLU A 331 22.88 -28.40 15.76
N SER A 332 22.59 -27.26 15.10
CA SER A 332 22.96 -25.95 15.60
C SER A 332 22.39 -25.66 17.00
N VAL A 333 21.13 -26.07 17.26
CA VAL A 333 20.51 -25.94 18.59
C VAL A 333 21.28 -26.69 19.65
N LYS A 334 21.73 -27.93 19.40
CA LYS A 334 22.51 -28.71 20.36
C LYS A 334 23.79 -28.02 20.79
N TYR A 335 24.57 -27.49 19.85
CA TYR A 335 25.79 -26.77 20.14
C TYR A 335 25.52 -25.51 20.96
N TRP A 336 24.51 -24.70 20.58
CA TRP A 336 24.17 -23.49 21.32
C TRP A 336 23.62 -23.79 22.72
N GLN A 337 22.80 -24.83 22.88
CA GLN A 337 22.32 -25.25 24.21
C GLN A 337 23.47 -25.74 25.09
N SER A 338 24.43 -26.49 24.52
CA SER A 338 25.64 -26.88 25.25
C SER A 338 26.43 -25.66 25.74
N ALA A 339 26.64 -24.67 24.86
CA ALA A 339 27.32 -23.43 25.24
C ALA A 339 26.56 -22.65 26.34
N ILE A 340 25.23 -22.59 26.27
CA ILE A 340 24.40 -21.94 27.30
C ILE A 340 24.55 -22.59 28.68
N ASN A 341 24.83 -23.90 28.76
CA ASN A 341 25.08 -24.58 30.03
C ASN A 341 26.37 -24.12 30.69
N GLU A 342 27.32 -23.53 29.95
CA GLU A 342 28.55 -22.93 30.46
C GLU A 342 28.41 -21.45 30.79
N SER A 343 27.21 -20.85 30.58
CA SER A 343 26.99 -19.42 30.70
C SER A 343 27.17 -18.93 32.14
N ASP A 344 28.04 -17.92 32.32
CA ASP A 344 28.18 -17.14 33.56
C ASP A 344 28.01 -15.64 33.23
N VAL A 345 26.76 -15.18 33.30
CA VAL A 345 26.38 -13.79 32.96
C VAL A 345 26.91 -12.73 33.95
N ASN A 346 27.43 -13.17 35.11
CA ASN A 346 28.00 -12.29 36.11
C ASN A 346 29.52 -12.16 35.99
N ASN A 347 30.16 -13.03 35.21
CA ASN A 347 31.60 -13.07 35.03
C ASN A 347 31.98 -12.62 33.62
N LYS A 348 32.44 -11.38 33.46
CA LYS A 348 32.92 -10.83 32.17
C LYS A 348 34.15 -11.54 31.57
N LYS A 349 34.76 -12.45 32.29
CA LYS A 349 35.89 -13.27 31.79
C LYS A 349 35.45 -14.68 31.42
N ALA A 350 34.21 -15.05 31.64
CA ALA A 350 33.72 -16.35 31.23
C ALA A 350 33.75 -16.48 29.68
N ARG A 351 34.00 -17.69 29.20
CA ARG A 351 33.90 -18.00 27.75
C ARG A 351 32.52 -17.64 27.21
N ILE A 352 31.47 -18.05 27.90
CA ILE A 352 30.09 -17.69 27.60
C ILE A 352 29.63 -16.66 28.64
N ASP A 353 30.08 -15.43 28.47
CA ASP A 353 29.68 -14.31 29.31
C ASP A 353 28.26 -13.82 28.96
N LYS A 354 27.84 -12.72 29.56
CA LYS A 354 26.51 -12.15 29.36
C LYS A 354 26.24 -11.80 27.88
N ASP A 355 27.20 -11.19 27.19
CA ASP A 355 27.00 -10.68 25.83
C ASP A 355 26.94 -11.84 24.84
N VAL A 356 27.79 -12.86 25.00
CA VAL A 356 27.74 -14.10 24.23
C VAL A 356 26.44 -14.86 24.50
N THR A 357 26.00 -14.91 25.77
CA THR A 357 24.73 -15.55 26.16
C THR A 357 23.54 -14.92 25.44
N ILE A 358 23.45 -13.58 25.41
CA ILE A 358 22.40 -12.85 24.71
C ILE A 358 22.43 -13.16 23.21
N ALA A 359 23.63 -13.11 22.59
CA ALA A 359 23.79 -13.41 21.17
C ALA A 359 23.34 -14.84 20.82
N VAL A 360 23.71 -15.83 21.62
CA VAL A 360 23.29 -17.23 21.44
C VAL A 360 21.77 -17.37 21.64
N TYR A 361 21.15 -16.69 22.59
CA TYR A 361 19.71 -16.71 22.72
C TYR A 361 18.98 -16.15 21.50
N PHE A 362 19.46 -15.08 20.88
CA PHE A 362 18.87 -14.57 19.63
C PHE A 362 19.05 -15.53 18.47
N ASN A 363 20.18 -16.20 18.35
CA ASN A 363 20.39 -17.25 17.37
C ASN A 363 19.40 -18.41 17.58
N LEU A 364 19.21 -18.87 18.81
CA LEU A 364 18.25 -19.91 19.16
C LEU A 364 16.81 -19.49 18.79
N LEU A 365 16.42 -18.24 19.07
CA LEU A 365 15.10 -17.75 18.69
C LEU A 365 14.89 -17.79 17.18
N GLU A 366 15.87 -17.40 16.37
CA GLU A 366 15.76 -17.45 14.92
C GLU A 366 15.59 -18.88 14.41
N VAL A 367 16.38 -19.82 14.94
CA VAL A 367 16.29 -21.23 14.56
C VAL A 367 14.99 -21.87 15.05
N TYR A 368 14.52 -21.55 16.25
CA TYR A 368 13.23 -22.03 16.74
C TYR A 368 12.06 -21.47 15.91
N PHE A 369 12.18 -20.23 15.42
CA PHE A 369 11.20 -19.71 14.47
C PHE A 369 11.13 -20.56 13.19
N ALA A 370 12.28 -20.89 12.58
CA ALA A 370 12.37 -21.71 11.39
C ALA A 370 11.88 -23.17 11.62
N LEU A 371 12.11 -23.71 12.82
CA LEU A 371 11.64 -25.03 13.24
C LEU A 371 10.17 -25.06 13.70
N GLU A 372 9.49 -23.89 13.74
CA GLU A 372 8.14 -23.74 14.32
C GLU A 372 8.05 -24.16 15.81
N ASN A 373 9.16 -24.12 16.52
CA ASN A 373 9.26 -24.53 17.93
C ASN A 373 9.02 -23.35 18.87
N TYR A 374 7.76 -22.95 18.99
CA TYR A 374 7.38 -21.83 19.85
C TYR A 374 7.51 -22.13 21.36
N VAL A 375 7.51 -23.40 21.78
CA VAL A 375 7.61 -23.79 23.19
C VAL A 375 9.01 -23.47 23.73
N ASP A 376 10.06 -23.93 23.06
CA ASP A 376 11.44 -23.65 23.46
C ASP A 376 11.79 -22.16 23.27
N ALA A 377 11.20 -21.51 22.26
CA ALA A 377 11.35 -20.07 22.08
C ALA A 377 10.77 -19.26 23.24
N GLU A 378 9.59 -19.60 23.75
CA GLU A 378 9.00 -18.97 24.95
C GLU A 378 9.93 -19.13 26.17
N ALA A 379 10.54 -20.31 26.36
CA ALA A 379 11.52 -20.53 27.44
C ALA A 379 12.76 -19.63 27.31
N VAL A 380 13.28 -19.44 26.09
CA VAL A 380 14.39 -18.51 25.82
C VAL A 380 14.00 -17.06 26.08
N ILE A 381 12.80 -16.64 25.65
CA ILE A 381 12.29 -15.28 25.91
C ILE A 381 12.18 -15.00 27.43
N ILE A 382 11.72 -15.97 28.20
CA ILE A 382 11.67 -15.87 29.67
C ILE A 382 13.08 -15.67 30.24
N LYS A 383 14.07 -16.44 29.78
CA LYS A 383 15.48 -16.26 30.22
C LYS A 383 16.02 -14.89 29.83
N LEU A 384 15.75 -14.38 28.62
CA LEU A 384 16.13 -13.02 28.22
C LEU A 384 15.51 -11.95 29.12
N ASN A 385 14.30 -12.15 29.67
CA ASN A 385 13.66 -11.22 30.59
C ASN A 385 14.41 -11.08 31.93
N THR A 386 15.19 -12.09 32.33
CA THR A 386 15.99 -12.04 33.57
C THR A 386 17.31 -11.29 33.37
N LEU A 387 17.69 -10.98 32.11
CA LEU A 387 18.95 -10.31 31.80
C LEU A 387 18.74 -8.79 31.65
N ASN A 388 19.76 -8.03 32.06
CA ASN A 388 19.78 -6.58 31.82
C ASN A 388 20.18 -6.32 30.35
N LEU A 389 19.17 -6.22 29.49
CA LEU A 389 19.32 -6.04 28.03
C LEU A 389 19.59 -4.58 27.66
N SER A 390 20.38 -4.36 26.60
CA SER A 390 20.54 -3.05 25.95
C SER A 390 19.19 -2.59 25.33
N PHE A 391 19.11 -1.34 24.90
CA PHE A 391 17.93 -0.82 24.18
C PHE A 391 17.69 -1.60 22.87
N GLY A 392 18.75 -1.89 22.11
CA GLY A 392 18.69 -2.66 20.88
C GLY A 392 18.18 -4.08 21.12
N ASP A 393 18.75 -4.78 22.13
CA ASP A 393 18.34 -6.15 22.47
C ASP A 393 16.89 -6.24 22.91
N ARG A 394 16.41 -5.25 23.69
CA ARG A 394 15.00 -5.17 24.09
C ARG A 394 14.08 -5.07 22.89
N LYS A 395 14.45 -4.24 21.88
CA LYS A 395 13.68 -4.10 20.65
C LYS A 395 13.67 -5.41 19.85
N THR A 396 14.83 -6.02 19.64
CA THR A 396 14.96 -7.32 18.97
C THR A 396 14.10 -8.40 19.65
N LYS A 397 14.17 -8.48 20.99
CA LYS A 397 13.34 -9.40 21.76
C LYS A 397 11.84 -9.17 21.53
N GLN A 398 11.37 -7.90 21.55
CA GLN A 398 9.97 -7.57 21.28
C GLN A 398 9.53 -7.96 19.87
N ASP A 399 10.41 -7.84 18.88
CA ASP A 399 10.11 -8.26 17.52
C ASP A 399 9.97 -9.78 17.43
N PHE A 400 10.80 -10.55 18.15
CA PHE A 400 10.63 -12.00 18.29
C PHE A 400 9.34 -12.37 19.03
N GLU A 401 9.00 -11.70 20.13
CA GLU A 401 7.74 -11.94 20.86
C GLU A 401 6.53 -11.83 19.93
N LYS A 402 6.45 -10.76 19.11
CA LYS A 402 5.38 -10.58 18.12
C LYS A 402 5.39 -11.69 17.06
N ALA A 403 6.58 -12.03 16.55
CA ALA A 403 6.71 -13.08 15.53
C ALA A 403 6.25 -14.45 16.05
N PHE A 404 6.59 -14.79 17.30
CA PHE A 404 6.16 -16.06 17.91
C PHE A 404 4.69 -16.10 18.29
N VAL A 405 4.06 -14.98 18.63
CA VAL A 405 2.60 -14.90 18.82
C VAL A 405 1.87 -15.24 17.51
N ASP A 406 2.29 -14.67 16.39
CA ASP A 406 1.71 -14.98 15.07
C ASP A 406 2.00 -16.44 14.66
N LEU A 407 3.26 -16.88 14.80
CA LEU A 407 3.67 -18.25 14.47
C LEU A 407 2.87 -19.30 15.26
N LYS A 408 2.78 -19.15 16.57
CA LYS A 408 2.04 -20.07 17.46
C LYS A 408 0.58 -20.19 17.04
N LYS A 409 -0.08 -19.05 16.78
CA LYS A 409 -1.47 -19.02 16.30
C LYS A 409 -1.63 -19.82 15.02
N ARG A 410 -0.74 -19.61 14.04
CA ARG A 410 -0.79 -20.30 12.74
C ARG A 410 -0.50 -21.80 12.88
N VAL A 411 0.51 -22.17 13.67
CA VAL A 411 0.86 -23.59 13.86
C VAL A 411 -0.30 -24.35 14.50
N ILE A 412 -0.89 -23.84 15.58
CA ILE A 412 -2.00 -24.48 16.28
C ILE A 412 -3.22 -24.68 15.38
N ILE A 413 -3.61 -23.64 14.64
CA ILE A 413 -4.79 -23.70 13.75
C ILE A 413 -4.57 -24.70 12.59
N ASN A 414 -3.35 -24.83 12.08
CA ASN A 414 -3.04 -25.72 10.96
C ASN A 414 -2.75 -27.18 11.39
N GLN A 415 -2.72 -27.50 12.69
CA GLN A 415 -2.62 -28.85 13.22
C GLN A 415 -3.99 -29.53 13.42
N GLN A 416 -5.06 -28.75 13.47
CA GLN A 416 -6.45 -29.21 13.55
C GLN A 416 -6.96 -29.67 12.18
#